data_a8b8018306ecb1820f75c18387a05203
#
_entry.id   a8b8018306ecb1820f75c18387a05203
#
_cell.length_a   1.000
_cell.length_b   1.000
_cell.length_c   1.000
_cell.angle_alpha   90.00
_cell.angle_beta   90.00
_cell.angle_gamma   90.00
#
_symmetry.space_group_name_H-M   'P 1'
#
loop_
_entity.id
_entity.type
_entity.pdbx_description
1 polymer ?
#
loop_
_entity_poly.entity_id
_entity_poly.type
_entity_poly.pdbx_seq_one_letter_code
_entity_poly.pdbx_strand_id
1 'polypeptide(L)'
;ATQNEPEVLDCGKYAGMTTMEARKAILADLEAGGYIKEIEPLKHDVGTCYRCHTNIEPMVSKQWFVKMDTLAGPAIDAVENGEIKFVPERFKKNYMSWMRGSRDWCISRQLWWGHRIPAWYCDDCGATTVAKDEPQCCPQCSSKNVHQDPDTLDTWFSSALWPFSTLGWPDDTEDLKHYYPTNTLVTGYDIIGFWVSRMIFSGLAYTCLLYTSPSPRDRQ
;
A
#
# COMPACT_ATOMS: atom_id res chain seq x y z
N ALA A 1 -20.37 0.77 0.86
CA ALA A 1 -19.83 -0.20 -0.07
C ALA A 1 -19.68 0.53 -1.39
N THR A 2 -18.50 1.00 -1.70
CA THR A 2 -18.14 1.47 -3.03
C THR A 2 -18.03 0.24 -3.90
N GLN A 3 -18.94 0.12 -4.83
CA GLN A 3 -18.94 -0.90 -5.84
C GLN A 3 -17.82 -0.56 -6.83
N ASN A 4 -16.63 -1.03 -6.57
CA ASN A 4 -15.79 -1.46 -7.67
C ASN A 4 -16.42 -2.75 -8.16
N GLU A 5 -17.28 -2.64 -9.16
CA GLU A 5 -17.74 -3.83 -9.86
C GLU A 5 -16.49 -4.55 -10.34
N PRO A 6 -16.19 -5.77 -9.84
CA PRO A 6 -15.14 -6.55 -10.45
C PRO A 6 -15.55 -6.71 -11.92
N GLU A 7 -14.58 -6.64 -12.85
CA GLU A 7 -14.82 -7.13 -14.20
C GLU A 7 -15.50 -8.47 -14.03
N VAL A 8 -16.80 -8.51 -14.29
CA VAL A 8 -17.59 -9.72 -14.13
C VAL A 8 -17.02 -10.67 -15.17
N LEU A 9 -16.18 -11.58 -14.72
CA LEU A 9 -15.81 -12.74 -15.54
C LEU A 9 -17.14 -13.34 -15.99
N ASP A 10 -17.26 -13.63 -17.28
CA ASP A 10 -18.47 -14.26 -17.81
C ASP A 10 -18.68 -15.59 -17.08
N CYS A 11 -19.50 -15.55 -16.03
CA CYS A 11 -19.85 -16.71 -15.22
C CYS A 11 -21.02 -17.51 -15.82
N GLY A 12 -21.46 -17.14 -17.03
CA GLY A 12 -22.54 -17.79 -17.75
C GLY A 12 -23.80 -17.88 -16.88
N LYS A 13 -24.38 -19.07 -16.78
CA LYS A 13 -25.62 -19.30 -16.02
C LYS A 13 -25.49 -19.08 -14.50
N TYR A 14 -24.30 -18.96 -13.96
CA TYR A 14 -24.06 -18.69 -12.53
C TYR A 14 -23.93 -17.21 -12.20
N ALA A 15 -23.97 -16.33 -13.21
CA ALA A 15 -23.88 -14.89 -13.01
C ALA A 15 -25.01 -14.39 -12.08
N GLY A 16 -24.64 -13.51 -11.13
CA GLY A 16 -25.58 -12.95 -10.16
C GLY A 16 -25.93 -13.85 -8.96
N MET A 17 -25.44 -15.08 -8.91
CA MET A 17 -25.59 -15.94 -7.74
C MET A 17 -24.59 -15.55 -6.64
N THR A 18 -24.97 -15.73 -5.39
CA THR A 18 -23.98 -15.71 -4.30
C THR A 18 -23.03 -16.90 -4.45
N THR A 19 -21.84 -16.82 -3.88
CA THR A 19 -20.83 -17.90 -3.94
C THR A 19 -21.37 -19.22 -3.38
N MET A 20 -22.22 -19.19 -2.35
CA MET A 20 -22.83 -20.38 -1.79
C MET A 20 -23.90 -21.00 -2.71
N GLU A 21 -24.69 -20.17 -3.39
CA GLU A 21 -25.67 -20.62 -4.40
C GLU A 21 -24.96 -21.18 -5.62
N ALA A 22 -23.96 -20.45 -6.15
CA ALA A 22 -23.16 -20.91 -7.27
C ALA A 22 -22.47 -22.26 -6.98
N ARG A 23 -21.91 -22.44 -5.79
CA ARG A 23 -21.30 -23.71 -5.37
C ARG A 23 -22.28 -24.88 -5.43
N LYS A 24 -23.51 -24.68 -4.92
CA LYS A 24 -24.54 -25.72 -4.98
C LYS A 24 -24.97 -26.03 -6.43
N ALA A 25 -25.15 -24.98 -7.23
CA ALA A 25 -25.57 -25.13 -8.63
C ALA A 25 -24.47 -25.85 -9.46
N ILE A 26 -23.21 -25.47 -9.30
CA ILE A 26 -22.07 -26.08 -9.98
C ILE A 26 -21.95 -27.57 -9.61
N LEU A 27 -22.07 -27.90 -8.32
CA LEU A 27 -22.02 -29.30 -7.88
C LEU A 27 -23.13 -30.12 -8.50
N ALA A 28 -24.37 -29.62 -8.53
CA ALA A 28 -25.49 -30.30 -9.14
C ALA A 28 -25.29 -30.53 -10.66
N ASP A 29 -24.74 -29.51 -11.35
CA ASP A 29 -24.47 -29.62 -12.79
C ASP A 29 -23.34 -30.63 -13.09
N LEU A 30 -22.30 -30.65 -12.28
CA LEU A 30 -21.20 -31.60 -12.43
C LEU A 30 -21.65 -33.04 -12.13
N GLU A 31 -22.52 -33.21 -11.15
CA GLU A 31 -23.11 -34.51 -10.84
C GLU A 31 -24.01 -35.01 -11.98
N ALA A 32 -24.90 -34.14 -12.47
CA ALA A 32 -25.77 -34.44 -13.61
C ALA A 32 -24.99 -34.77 -14.89
N GLY A 33 -23.83 -34.13 -15.09
CA GLY A 33 -22.91 -34.39 -16.20
C GLY A 33 -22.03 -35.63 -16.03
N GLY A 34 -22.09 -36.30 -14.88
CA GLY A 34 -21.26 -37.48 -14.59
C GLY A 34 -19.78 -37.19 -14.37
N TYR A 35 -19.44 -35.92 -14.06
CA TYR A 35 -18.06 -35.50 -13.83
C TYR A 35 -17.59 -35.68 -12.38
N ILE A 36 -18.50 -35.93 -11.43
CA ILE A 36 -18.16 -36.16 -10.03
C ILE A 36 -18.03 -37.65 -9.77
N LYS A 37 -16.88 -38.08 -9.30
CA LYS A 37 -16.64 -39.45 -8.86
C LYS A 37 -17.12 -39.66 -7.42
N GLU A 38 -16.79 -38.76 -6.53
CA GLU A 38 -17.08 -38.81 -5.11
C GLU A 38 -17.01 -37.42 -4.48
N ILE A 39 -17.84 -37.18 -3.46
CA ILE A 39 -17.81 -35.97 -2.66
C ILE A 39 -17.45 -36.37 -1.24
N GLU A 40 -16.26 -35.97 -0.78
CA GLU A 40 -15.80 -36.21 0.57
C GLU A 40 -15.95 -34.94 1.42
N PRO A 41 -16.51 -35.01 2.64
CA PRO A 41 -16.58 -33.87 3.54
C PRO A 41 -15.20 -33.56 4.12
N LEU A 42 -14.68 -32.35 3.84
CA LEU A 42 -13.44 -31.84 4.39
C LEU A 42 -13.74 -30.79 5.47
N LYS A 43 -13.29 -31.04 6.70
CA LYS A 43 -13.36 -30.06 7.77
C LYS A 43 -12.09 -29.22 7.76
N HIS A 44 -12.24 -27.90 7.56
CA HIS A 44 -11.13 -26.94 7.59
C HIS A 44 -11.60 -25.61 8.16
N ASP A 45 -10.64 -24.79 8.61
CA ASP A 45 -10.92 -23.44 9.08
C ASP A 45 -11.12 -22.49 7.90
N VAL A 46 -12.15 -21.66 7.97
CA VAL A 46 -12.46 -20.63 6.98
C VAL A 46 -12.30 -19.26 7.62
N GLY A 47 -11.48 -18.40 6.99
CA GLY A 47 -11.33 -17.03 7.41
C GLY A 47 -12.65 -16.26 7.31
N THR A 48 -12.99 -15.53 8.35
CA THR A 48 -14.19 -14.68 8.38
C THR A 48 -13.84 -13.23 8.71
N CYS A 49 -14.64 -12.30 8.23
CA CYS A 49 -14.52 -10.90 8.62
C CYS A 49 -14.81 -10.75 10.11
N TYR A 50 -13.90 -10.12 10.85
CA TYR A 50 -14.05 -9.93 12.30
C TYR A 50 -15.23 -9.02 12.69
N ARG A 51 -15.76 -8.24 11.75
CA ARG A 51 -16.90 -7.33 12.00
C ARG A 51 -18.26 -7.95 11.67
N CYS A 52 -18.39 -8.55 10.48
CA CYS A 52 -19.67 -9.04 9.99
C CYS A 52 -19.75 -10.57 9.89
N HIS A 53 -18.66 -11.27 10.24
CA HIS A 53 -18.55 -12.74 10.21
C HIS A 53 -18.84 -13.37 8.84
N THR A 54 -18.84 -12.58 7.78
CA THR A 54 -18.94 -13.10 6.41
C THR A 54 -17.65 -13.83 6.05
N ASN A 55 -17.76 -14.94 5.34
CA ASN A 55 -16.59 -15.67 4.83
C ASN A 55 -15.76 -14.77 3.91
N ILE A 56 -14.44 -14.83 4.10
CA ILE A 56 -13.50 -14.10 3.24
C ILE A 56 -13.27 -14.93 1.99
N GLU A 57 -13.56 -14.33 0.83
CA GLU A 57 -13.31 -14.93 -0.48
C GLU A 57 -12.31 -14.04 -1.22
N PRO A 58 -11.09 -14.57 -1.51
CA PRO A 58 -10.07 -13.79 -2.22
C PRO A 58 -10.53 -13.43 -3.63
N MET A 59 -10.46 -12.14 -3.95
CA MET A 59 -10.75 -11.62 -5.29
C MET A 59 -9.57 -10.78 -5.79
N VAL A 60 -9.26 -10.90 -7.07
CA VAL A 60 -8.26 -10.06 -7.73
C VAL A 60 -8.92 -8.73 -8.10
N SER A 61 -8.30 -7.62 -7.74
CA SER A 61 -8.75 -6.28 -8.10
C SER A 61 -7.58 -5.38 -8.46
N LYS A 62 -7.84 -4.31 -9.23
CA LYS A 62 -6.82 -3.29 -9.52
C LYS A 62 -6.46 -2.57 -8.23
N GLN A 63 -5.16 -2.43 -7.97
CA GLN A 63 -4.63 -1.80 -6.77
C GLN A 63 -3.44 -0.91 -7.12
N TRP A 64 -3.19 0.08 -6.29
CA TRP A 64 -1.99 0.91 -6.41
C TRP A 64 -0.84 0.29 -5.62
N PHE A 65 0.31 0.20 -6.27
CA PHE A 65 1.53 -0.34 -5.67
C PHE A 65 2.69 0.63 -5.76
N VAL A 66 3.48 0.69 -4.71
CA VAL A 66 4.81 1.29 -4.73
C VAL A 66 5.80 0.20 -5.09
N LYS A 67 6.58 0.43 -6.15
CA LYS A 67 7.65 -0.48 -6.56
C LYS A 67 8.82 -0.38 -5.59
N MET A 68 9.04 -1.42 -4.80
CA MET A 68 10.01 -1.40 -3.72
C MET A 68 11.46 -1.58 -4.16
N ASP A 69 11.72 -2.20 -5.30
CA ASP A 69 13.09 -2.47 -5.78
C ASP A 69 13.98 -1.22 -5.80
N THR A 70 13.43 -0.09 -6.24
CA THR A 70 14.16 1.18 -6.35
C THR A 70 14.35 1.90 -5.01
N LEU A 71 13.50 1.61 -4.03
CA LEU A 71 13.49 2.27 -2.72
C LEU A 71 14.25 1.47 -1.66
N ALA A 72 14.20 0.16 -1.75
CA ALA A 72 14.81 -0.72 -0.76
C ALA A 72 16.34 -0.71 -0.83
N GLY A 73 16.93 -0.65 -2.03
CA GLY A 73 18.38 -0.63 -2.23
C GLY A 73 19.07 0.48 -1.44
N PRO A 74 18.80 1.75 -1.73
CA PRO A 74 19.40 2.88 -1.00
C PRO A 74 19.17 2.81 0.52
N ALA A 75 18.00 2.33 0.97
CA ALA A 75 17.69 2.21 2.38
C ALA A 75 18.48 1.08 3.08
N ILE A 76 18.80 0.02 2.37
CA ILE A 76 19.69 -1.04 2.84
C ILE A 76 21.14 -0.52 2.93
N ASP A 77 21.61 0.13 1.86
CA ASP A 77 22.97 0.65 1.76
C ASP A 77 23.27 1.64 2.89
N ALA A 78 22.34 2.54 3.20
CA ALA A 78 22.48 3.51 4.28
C ALA A 78 22.74 2.85 5.65
N VAL A 79 22.10 1.70 5.90
CA VAL A 79 22.30 0.93 7.14
C VAL A 79 23.57 0.09 7.10
N GLU A 80 23.92 -0.48 5.95
CA GLU A 80 25.16 -1.27 5.78
C GLU A 80 26.40 -0.40 5.92
N ASN A 81 26.38 0.78 5.32
CA ASN A 81 27.46 1.78 5.39
C ASN A 81 27.57 2.47 6.76
N GLY A 82 26.63 2.21 7.66
CA GLY A 82 26.64 2.76 9.03
C GLY A 82 26.18 4.20 9.14
N GLU A 83 25.56 4.75 8.09
CA GLU A 83 24.93 6.07 8.10
C GLU A 83 23.72 6.08 9.03
N ILE A 84 22.97 4.97 9.06
CA ILE A 84 21.87 4.72 10.01
C ILE A 84 22.28 3.60 10.96
N LYS A 85 22.20 3.87 12.27
CA LYS A 85 22.55 2.92 13.34
C LYS A 85 21.32 2.55 14.15
N PHE A 86 21.23 1.28 14.51
CA PHE A 86 20.20 0.77 15.42
C PHE A 86 20.76 0.57 16.82
N VAL A 87 20.05 1.05 17.82
CA VAL A 87 20.39 0.87 19.23
C VAL A 87 19.20 0.22 19.95
N PRO A 88 19.33 -1.00 20.47
CA PRO A 88 20.49 -1.92 20.38
C PRO A 88 20.70 -2.48 18.97
N GLU A 89 21.95 -2.82 18.65
CA GLU A 89 22.35 -3.27 17.31
C GLU A 89 21.61 -4.53 16.81
N ARG A 90 21.12 -5.36 17.72
CA ARG A 90 20.33 -6.56 17.39
C ARG A 90 19.15 -6.27 16.45
N PHE A 91 18.57 -5.08 16.51
CA PHE A 91 17.44 -4.67 15.66
C PHE A 91 17.84 -4.34 14.22
N LYS A 92 19.12 -4.10 13.95
CA LYS A 92 19.65 -4.01 12.59
C LYS A 92 19.30 -5.26 11.78
N LYS A 93 19.47 -6.45 12.38
CA LYS A 93 19.15 -7.72 11.71
C LYS A 93 17.67 -7.80 11.32
N ASN A 94 16.75 -7.35 12.20
CA ASN A 94 15.31 -7.35 11.93
C ASN A 94 14.97 -6.42 10.76
N TYR A 95 15.51 -5.20 10.77
CA TYR A 95 15.35 -4.24 9.70
C TYR A 95 15.87 -4.78 8.36
N MET A 96 17.09 -5.31 8.33
CA MET A 96 17.72 -5.83 7.12
C MET A 96 16.95 -7.02 6.54
N SER A 97 16.48 -7.93 7.40
CA SER A 97 15.62 -9.05 6.97
C SER A 97 14.32 -8.58 6.36
N TRP A 98 13.69 -7.58 6.97
CA TRP A 98 12.46 -6.97 6.45
C TRP A 98 12.67 -6.31 5.08
N MET A 99 13.70 -5.48 4.95
CA MET A 99 13.97 -4.73 3.72
C MET A 99 14.37 -5.63 2.56
N ARG A 100 15.21 -6.63 2.80
CA ARG A 100 15.62 -7.61 1.78
C ARG A 100 14.49 -8.53 1.34
N GLY A 101 13.54 -8.81 2.24
CA GLY A 101 12.34 -9.58 1.94
C GLY A 101 11.15 -8.75 1.45
N SER A 102 11.31 -7.45 1.29
CA SER A 102 10.21 -6.57 0.89
C SER A 102 9.73 -6.87 -0.51
N ARG A 103 8.42 -6.83 -0.69
CA ARG A 103 7.72 -6.91 -1.98
C ARG A 103 7.07 -5.57 -2.27
N ASP A 104 6.58 -5.40 -3.49
CA ASP A 104 5.83 -4.21 -3.86
C ASP A 104 4.70 -3.95 -2.86
N TRP A 105 4.66 -2.72 -2.38
CA TRP A 105 3.75 -2.32 -1.31
C TRP A 105 2.44 -1.83 -1.88
N CYS A 106 1.36 -2.58 -1.64
CA CYS A 106 0.01 -2.12 -1.95
C CYS A 106 -0.36 -0.95 -1.03
N ILE A 107 -0.64 0.20 -1.64
CA ILE A 107 -0.94 1.44 -0.92
C ILE A 107 -2.41 1.86 -0.97
N SER A 108 -3.22 1.21 -1.78
CA SER A 108 -4.66 1.48 -1.86
C SER A 108 -5.44 0.71 -0.78
N ARG A 109 -6.46 1.36 -0.23
CA ARG A 109 -7.38 0.80 0.76
C ARG A 109 -8.81 1.17 0.39
N GLN A 110 -9.72 0.22 0.49
CA GLN A 110 -11.15 0.39 0.22
C GLN A 110 -11.85 0.87 1.50
N LEU A 111 -11.45 2.05 2.00
CA LEU A 111 -11.99 2.66 3.22
C LEU A 111 -12.88 3.85 2.86
N TRP A 112 -13.97 4.00 3.57
CA TRP A 112 -14.86 5.14 3.39
C TRP A 112 -14.25 6.46 3.88
N TRP A 113 -13.40 6.40 4.91
CA TRP A 113 -12.73 7.56 5.48
C TRP A 113 -11.22 7.41 5.38
N GLY A 114 -10.57 8.44 4.86
CA GLY A 114 -9.11 8.49 4.71
C GLY A 114 -8.69 9.53 3.65
N HIS A 115 -7.40 9.69 3.45
CA HIS A 115 -6.86 10.54 2.39
C HIS A 115 -6.94 9.79 1.06
N ARG A 116 -7.75 10.33 0.16
CA ARG A 116 -8.02 9.72 -1.14
C ARG A 116 -6.79 9.74 -2.04
N ILE A 117 -6.69 8.74 -2.87
CA ILE A 117 -5.64 8.66 -3.89
C ILE A 117 -5.82 9.82 -4.87
N PRO A 118 -4.79 10.66 -5.11
CA PRO A 118 -4.89 11.85 -5.96
C PRO A 118 -4.75 11.47 -7.45
N ALA A 119 -5.54 10.52 -7.90
CA ALA A 119 -5.60 10.03 -9.27
C ALA A 119 -7.02 10.15 -9.81
N TRP A 120 -7.13 10.52 -11.08
CA TRP A 120 -8.38 10.68 -11.81
C TRP A 120 -8.37 9.86 -13.08
N TYR A 121 -9.47 9.22 -13.37
CA TYR A 121 -9.67 8.41 -14.56
C TYR A 121 -10.59 9.14 -15.52
N CYS A 122 -10.26 9.09 -16.81
CA CYS A 122 -11.12 9.61 -17.87
C CYS A 122 -11.97 8.49 -18.44
N ASP A 123 -13.28 8.64 -18.39
CA ASP A 123 -14.21 7.63 -18.90
C ASP A 123 -14.23 7.54 -20.43
N ASP A 124 -13.82 8.62 -21.14
CA ASP A 124 -13.85 8.65 -22.59
C ASP A 124 -12.61 8.04 -23.24
N CYS A 125 -11.44 8.20 -22.65
CA CYS A 125 -10.18 7.70 -23.25
C CYS A 125 -9.40 6.72 -22.37
N GLY A 126 -9.86 6.44 -21.14
CA GLY A 126 -9.19 5.54 -20.21
C GLY A 126 -7.90 6.08 -19.60
N ALA A 127 -7.56 7.35 -19.84
CA ALA A 127 -6.33 7.94 -19.31
C ALA A 127 -6.39 8.12 -17.80
N THR A 128 -5.27 7.89 -17.13
CA THR A 128 -5.08 8.17 -15.71
C THR A 128 -4.25 9.43 -15.54
N THR A 129 -4.73 10.36 -14.71
CA THR A 129 -4.05 11.61 -14.38
C THR A 129 -3.81 11.67 -12.89
N VAL A 130 -2.57 11.92 -12.46
CA VAL A 130 -2.23 12.18 -11.06
C VAL A 130 -2.03 13.67 -10.89
N ALA A 131 -2.79 14.29 -10.00
CA ALA A 131 -2.74 15.72 -9.77
C ALA A 131 -3.07 16.05 -8.31
N LYS A 132 -2.59 17.19 -7.81
CA LYS A 132 -2.87 17.67 -6.45
C LYS A 132 -4.34 18.04 -6.29
N ASP A 133 -4.87 18.74 -7.29
CA ASP A 133 -6.24 19.22 -7.34
C ASP A 133 -7.01 18.52 -8.46
N GLU A 134 -8.33 18.53 -8.37
CA GLU A 134 -9.19 17.94 -9.39
C GLU A 134 -8.98 18.61 -10.75
N PRO A 135 -8.63 17.83 -11.79
CA PRO A 135 -8.44 18.38 -13.13
C PRO A 135 -9.79 18.78 -13.73
N GLN A 136 -9.85 19.96 -14.33
CA GLN A 136 -11.07 20.46 -15.00
C GLN A 136 -11.47 19.63 -16.22
N CYS A 137 -10.49 18.99 -16.85
CA CYS A 137 -10.65 18.10 -17.99
C CYS A 137 -9.47 17.14 -18.10
N CYS A 138 -9.67 16.06 -18.84
CA CYS A 138 -8.61 15.12 -19.16
C CYS A 138 -7.51 15.80 -20.00
N PRO A 139 -6.23 15.74 -19.59
CA PRO A 139 -5.14 16.35 -20.34
C PRO A 139 -4.84 15.67 -21.69
N GLN A 140 -5.36 14.46 -21.92
CA GLN A 140 -5.13 13.74 -23.18
C GLN A 140 -6.22 13.98 -24.22
N CYS A 141 -7.50 14.01 -23.82
CA CYS A 141 -8.63 14.14 -24.76
C CYS A 141 -9.53 15.34 -24.50
N SER A 142 -9.19 16.18 -23.52
CA SER A 142 -9.97 17.35 -23.09
C SER A 142 -11.42 17.07 -22.65
N SER A 143 -11.75 15.81 -22.41
CA SER A 143 -13.04 15.42 -21.86
C SER A 143 -13.22 15.93 -20.43
N LYS A 144 -14.47 16.27 -20.06
CA LYS A 144 -14.86 16.61 -18.69
C LYS A 144 -15.30 15.38 -17.89
N ASN A 145 -15.42 14.22 -18.53
CA ASN A 145 -15.81 12.98 -17.88
C ASN A 145 -14.61 12.37 -17.13
N VAL A 146 -14.25 12.98 -16.03
CA VAL A 146 -13.18 12.53 -15.15
C VAL A 146 -13.74 12.25 -13.76
N HIS A 147 -13.28 11.16 -13.14
CA HIS A 147 -13.65 10.84 -11.76
C HIS A 147 -12.41 10.45 -10.96
N GLN A 148 -12.43 10.79 -9.68
CA GLN A 148 -11.32 10.47 -8.77
C GLN A 148 -11.36 9.00 -8.38
N ASP A 149 -10.18 8.41 -8.17
CA ASP A 149 -10.04 7.08 -7.59
C ASP A 149 -10.84 6.98 -6.27
N PRO A 150 -11.71 5.96 -6.11
CA PRO A 150 -12.53 5.82 -4.91
C PRO A 150 -11.74 5.38 -3.68
N ASP A 151 -10.56 4.79 -3.88
CA ASP A 151 -9.75 4.25 -2.80
C ASP A 151 -9.02 5.35 -2.01
N THR A 152 -8.63 5.00 -0.81
CA THR A 152 -7.79 5.82 0.05
C THR A 152 -6.38 5.28 0.13
N LEU A 153 -5.42 6.13 0.46
CA LEU A 153 -4.04 5.70 0.70
C LEU A 153 -3.92 4.98 2.05
N ASP A 154 -3.02 4.01 2.09
CA ASP A 154 -2.59 3.37 3.33
C ASP A 154 -2.13 4.41 4.34
N THR A 155 -2.53 4.24 5.59
CA THR A 155 -2.14 5.13 6.70
C THR A 155 -0.61 5.26 6.84
N TRP A 156 0.12 4.18 6.56
CA TRP A 156 1.58 4.19 6.61
C TRP A 156 2.22 5.04 5.50
N PHE A 157 1.48 5.36 4.44
CA PHE A 157 1.96 6.22 3.37
C PHE A 157 2.19 7.64 3.86
N SER A 158 1.21 8.24 4.53
CA SER A 158 1.35 9.56 5.14
C SER A 158 2.23 9.55 6.39
N SER A 159 2.14 8.50 7.22
CA SER A 159 2.98 8.34 8.42
C SER A 159 4.47 8.30 8.12
N ALA A 160 4.85 7.81 6.94
CA ALA A 160 6.24 7.81 6.48
C ALA A 160 6.83 9.21 6.28
N LEU A 161 5.98 10.21 6.07
CA LEU A 161 6.39 11.60 5.85
C LEU A 161 6.64 12.38 7.15
N TRP A 162 6.28 11.79 8.29
CA TRP A 162 6.35 12.44 9.61
C TRP A 162 7.62 13.25 9.86
N PRO A 163 8.85 12.72 9.61
CA PRO A 163 10.08 13.40 10.00
C PRO A 163 10.32 14.76 9.33
N PHE A 164 9.72 14.97 8.18
CA PHE A 164 9.91 16.18 7.39
C PHE A 164 8.60 16.93 7.12
N SER A 165 7.45 16.25 7.01
CA SER A 165 6.17 16.94 6.78
C SER A 165 5.74 17.80 7.96
N THR A 166 6.04 17.40 9.20
CA THR A 166 5.74 18.19 10.40
C THR A 166 6.59 19.46 10.52
N LEU A 167 7.69 19.52 9.77
CA LEU A 167 8.58 20.67 9.70
C LEU A 167 8.28 21.59 8.50
N GLY A 168 7.18 21.31 7.79
CA GLY A 168 6.66 22.15 6.72
C GLY A 168 6.98 21.68 5.30
N TRP A 169 7.67 20.52 5.11
CA TRP A 169 7.85 19.98 3.77
C TRP A 169 6.50 19.81 3.04
N PRO A 170 6.36 20.15 1.75
CA PRO A 170 7.42 20.40 0.77
C PRO A 170 7.96 21.84 0.71
N ASP A 171 7.49 22.73 1.56
CA ASP A 171 8.00 24.10 1.60
C ASP A 171 9.40 24.15 2.22
N ASP A 172 10.23 25.11 1.78
CA ASP A 172 11.59 25.31 2.28
C ASP A 172 11.59 26.17 3.54
N THR A 173 11.11 25.60 4.66
CA THR A 173 10.97 26.30 5.94
C THR A 173 12.27 26.35 6.73
N GLU A 174 12.40 27.32 7.63
CA GLU A 174 13.54 27.42 8.55
C GLU A 174 13.60 26.22 9.51
N ASP A 175 12.44 25.72 9.96
CA ASP A 175 12.37 24.53 10.82
C ASP A 175 12.87 23.28 10.10
N LEU A 176 12.50 23.09 8.82
CA LEU A 176 12.99 21.98 8.02
C LEU A 176 14.51 22.04 7.86
N LYS A 177 15.09 23.21 7.57
CA LYS A 177 16.54 23.40 7.44
C LYS A 177 17.30 23.14 8.73
N HIS A 178 16.68 23.48 9.87
CA HIS A 178 17.34 23.41 11.17
C HIS A 178 17.22 22.03 11.81
N TYR A 179 16.06 21.39 11.73
CA TYR A 179 15.75 20.16 12.46
C TYR A 179 15.81 18.89 11.62
N TYR A 180 15.81 18.99 10.30
CA TYR A 180 15.92 17.84 9.42
C TYR A 180 17.25 17.85 8.65
N PRO A 181 17.93 16.69 8.51
CA PRO A 181 17.58 15.36 9.01
C PRO A 181 17.73 15.23 10.52
N THR A 182 16.83 14.43 11.13
CA THR A 182 16.84 14.21 12.58
C THR A 182 17.99 13.30 13.01
N ASN A 183 18.60 13.59 14.17
CA ASN A 183 19.75 12.81 14.67
C ASN A 183 19.33 11.49 15.33
N THR A 184 18.14 11.43 15.92
CA THR A 184 17.68 10.29 16.70
C THR A 184 16.18 10.09 16.55
N LEU A 185 15.78 8.85 16.29
CA LEU A 185 14.39 8.39 16.32
C LEU A 185 14.23 7.34 17.40
N VAL A 186 13.25 7.52 18.29
CA VAL A 186 12.90 6.54 19.32
C VAL A 186 11.51 5.99 19.04
N THR A 187 11.38 4.68 18.95
CA THR A 187 10.11 4.00 18.65
C THR A 187 10.07 2.58 19.21
N GLY A 188 8.91 1.96 19.20
CA GLY A 188 8.77 0.54 19.51
C GLY A 188 9.49 -0.34 18.47
N TYR A 189 10.06 -1.43 18.92
CA TYR A 189 10.77 -2.37 18.05
C TYR A 189 9.86 -3.11 17.08
N ASP A 190 8.60 -3.25 17.42
CA ASP A 190 7.55 -3.93 16.65
C ASP A 190 7.16 -3.18 15.37
N ILE A 191 7.37 -1.87 15.32
CA ILE A 191 7.05 -1.03 14.15
C ILE A 191 8.28 -0.65 13.30
N ILE A 192 9.43 -1.29 13.52
CA ILE A 192 10.63 -1.05 12.70
C ILE A 192 10.33 -1.34 11.22
N GLY A 193 9.70 -2.47 10.92
CA GLY A 193 9.34 -2.83 9.54
C GLY A 193 8.22 -1.97 8.96
N PHE A 194 7.25 -1.56 9.78
CA PHE A 194 6.08 -0.83 9.28
C PHE A 194 6.30 0.67 9.19
N TRP A 195 6.94 1.28 10.16
CA TRP A 195 7.09 2.73 10.23
C TRP A 195 8.52 3.20 9.94
N VAL A 196 9.50 2.68 10.67
CA VAL A 196 10.88 3.13 10.53
C VAL A 196 11.41 2.91 9.11
N SER A 197 11.20 1.73 8.55
CA SER A 197 11.61 1.43 7.17
C SER A 197 11.00 2.40 6.16
N ARG A 198 9.72 2.72 6.33
CA ARG A 198 9.01 3.65 5.44
C ARG A 198 9.51 5.09 5.59
N MET A 199 9.80 5.54 6.79
CA MET A 199 10.40 6.85 7.01
C MET A 199 11.78 6.96 6.36
N ILE A 200 12.60 5.88 6.47
CA ILE A 200 13.94 5.85 5.88
C ILE A 200 13.86 5.95 4.35
N PHE A 201 13.15 5.05 3.69
CA PHE A 201 13.11 5.08 2.22
C PHE A 201 12.36 6.29 1.66
N SER A 202 11.34 6.80 2.37
CA SER A 202 10.65 8.03 1.95
C SER A 202 11.54 9.25 2.12
N GLY A 203 12.30 9.35 3.23
CA GLY A 203 13.27 10.40 3.44
C GLY A 203 14.31 10.43 2.32
N LEU A 204 14.89 9.28 2.01
CA LEU A 204 15.86 9.16 0.91
C LEU A 204 15.27 9.54 -0.45
N ALA A 205 14.02 9.11 -0.73
CA ALA A 205 13.38 9.36 -2.02
C ALA A 205 12.92 10.80 -2.21
N TYR A 206 12.41 11.45 -1.17
CA TYR A 206 11.78 12.77 -1.31
C TYR A 206 12.71 13.94 -0.94
N THR A 207 13.64 13.74 -0.01
CA THR A 207 14.50 14.81 0.45
C THR A 207 15.97 14.63 0.04
N CYS A 208 16.32 13.44 -0.48
CA CYS A 208 17.71 13.04 -0.76
C CYS A 208 18.64 13.17 0.46
N LEU A 209 18.08 13.28 1.66
CA LEU A 209 18.80 13.44 2.91
C LEU A 209 18.57 12.22 3.80
N LEU A 210 19.66 11.75 4.41
CA LEU A 210 19.65 10.67 5.37
C LEU A 210 19.24 11.17 6.76
N TYR A 211 18.71 10.23 7.55
CA TYR A 211 18.30 10.44 8.94
C TYR A 211 19.43 10.86 9.89
N THR A 212 20.68 10.76 9.47
CA THR A 212 21.83 11.03 10.33
C THR A 212 22.80 11.94 9.64
N SER A 213 22.66 13.23 9.85
CA SER A 213 23.80 14.13 9.76
C SER A 213 24.64 13.96 11.04
N PRO A 214 25.98 13.86 10.97
CA PRO A 214 26.78 13.88 12.17
C PRO A 214 26.49 15.17 12.92
N SER A 215 26.23 15.06 14.24
CA SER A 215 26.09 16.21 15.12
C SER A 215 27.28 17.14 14.97
N PRO A 216 27.12 18.46 15.04
CA PRO A 216 28.27 19.37 15.08
C PRO A 216 29.29 19.04 16.17
N ARG A 217 28.89 18.27 17.19
CA ARG A 217 29.77 17.77 18.24
C ARG A 217 30.69 16.61 17.78
N ASP A 218 30.32 15.92 16.71
CA ASP A 218 31.10 14.80 16.17
C ASP A 218 32.16 15.25 15.18
N ARG A 219 32.29 16.55 14.95
CA ARG A 219 33.30 17.20 14.07
C ARG A 219 34.52 17.77 14.81
N GLN A 220 34.67 17.46 16.09
CA GLN A 220 35.85 17.86 16.87
C GLN A 220 36.88 16.75 16.94
#